data_fd605a6a44d8892a4c286a0b909281ab
#
_entry.id   fd605a6a44d8892a4c286a0b909281ab
#
_cell.length_a   1.000
_cell.length_b   1.000
_cell.length_c   1.000
_cell.angle_alpha   90.00
_cell.angle_beta   90.00
_cell.angle_gamma   90.00
#
_symmetry.space_group_name_H-M   'P 1'
#
loop_
_entity.id
_entity.type
_entity.pdbx_description
1 polymer ?
#
loop_
_entity_poly.entity_id
_entity_poly.type
_entity_poly.pdbx_seq_one_letter_code
_entity_poly.pdbx_strand_id
1 'polypeptide(L)'
;MNIINPKDILIELTRLNPFERFVDGRPRVPDDLLTRLETATTEQAWGVLRKHGYNFQFEGNWLQTHPEKILVGRCVTAMMLPFRPDYHNLVQETGVSDGRIGGQNSWVIDTLVEDDVLVVDLFGKIKNGTFVGDNLSTAIQSHTKRRAILDCGIRDYQGIRELTESAFFCRGVDPTAIADVTLAGINIPIRIGEATVLPGDVVLGTPTGVIFIPPHLIQEVVETAENIQLRDIFGKYSLSVGKYTPGEIDVPTWPQHIEGAYQEWLKTR
;
A
#
# COMPACT_ATOMS: atom_id res chain seq x y z
N MET A 1 -13.49 24.86 -5.21
CA MET A 1 -12.93 23.52 -5.55
C MET A 1 -12.44 22.87 -4.28
N ASN A 2 -12.60 21.55 -4.11
CA ASN A 2 -12.05 20.85 -2.94
C ASN A 2 -10.75 20.14 -3.36
N ILE A 3 -9.64 20.46 -2.72
CA ILE A 3 -8.35 19.76 -2.93
C ILE A 3 -8.37 18.39 -2.23
N ILE A 4 -9.01 18.32 -1.06
CA ILE A 4 -9.25 17.06 -0.34
C ILE A 4 -10.68 16.63 -0.59
N ASN A 5 -10.88 15.35 -0.87
CA ASN A 5 -12.20 14.78 -1.07
C ASN A 5 -13.05 14.93 0.21
N PRO A 6 -14.28 15.41 0.13
CA PRO A 6 -15.15 15.56 1.28
C PRO A 6 -15.49 14.25 1.98
N LYS A 7 -15.78 14.31 3.27
CA LYS A 7 -16.07 13.14 4.10
C LYS A 7 -17.23 12.28 3.59
N ASP A 8 -18.29 12.88 3.12
CA ASP A 8 -19.47 12.20 2.56
C ASP A 8 -19.11 11.37 1.32
N ILE A 9 -18.28 11.92 0.44
CA ILE A 9 -17.76 11.21 -0.73
C ILE A 9 -16.88 10.02 -0.32
N LEU A 10 -16.01 10.19 0.69
CA LEU A 10 -15.17 9.10 1.19
C LEU A 10 -16.02 7.96 1.80
N ILE A 11 -17.09 8.29 2.52
CA ILE A 11 -18.02 7.31 3.07
C ILE A 11 -18.71 6.53 1.93
N GLU A 12 -19.15 7.23 0.88
CA GLU A 12 -19.80 6.60 -0.27
C GLU A 12 -18.85 5.69 -1.05
N LEU A 13 -17.64 6.17 -1.38
CA LEU A 13 -16.62 5.39 -2.07
C LEU A 13 -16.25 4.10 -1.32
N THR A 14 -16.27 4.14 -0.01
CA THR A 14 -15.89 3.04 0.87
C THR A 14 -17.07 2.46 1.64
N ARG A 15 -18.26 2.44 1.06
CA ARG A 15 -19.52 2.02 1.71
C ARG A 15 -19.52 0.59 2.24
N LEU A 16 -18.68 -0.28 1.71
CA LEU A 16 -18.53 -1.68 2.17
C LEU A 16 -17.59 -1.80 3.39
N ASN A 17 -16.99 -0.70 3.85
CA ASN A 17 -16.13 -0.71 5.04
C ASN A 17 -16.89 -1.15 6.29
N PRO A 18 -16.47 -2.24 6.98
CA PRO A 18 -17.15 -2.72 8.18
C PRO A 18 -16.62 -2.06 9.48
N PHE A 19 -15.53 -1.29 9.39
CA PHE A 19 -14.81 -0.75 10.54
C PHE A 19 -15.22 0.69 10.83
N GLU A 20 -14.73 1.22 11.94
CA GLU A 20 -14.81 2.64 12.26
C GLU A 20 -14.16 3.50 11.17
N ARG A 21 -14.30 4.82 11.31
CA ARG A 21 -13.74 5.77 10.37
C ARG A 21 -12.93 6.83 11.08
N PHE A 22 -11.91 7.33 10.41
CA PHE A 22 -11.25 8.57 10.80
C PHE A 22 -12.21 9.77 10.73
N VAL A 23 -11.81 10.89 11.32
CA VAL A 23 -12.61 12.13 11.31
C VAL A 23 -12.90 12.59 9.87
N ASP A 24 -11.96 12.40 8.97
CA ASP A 24 -12.07 12.72 7.53
C ASP A 24 -13.00 11.77 6.75
N GLY A 25 -13.40 10.64 7.31
CA GLY A 25 -14.29 9.65 6.69
C GLY A 25 -13.61 8.44 6.11
N ARG A 26 -12.28 8.41 6.02
CA ARG A 26 -11.54 7.22 5.57
C ARG A 26 -11.78 6.02 6.50
N PRO A 27 -11.83 4.78 5.99
CA PRO A 27 -11.83 3.57 6.79
C PRO A 27 -10.67 3.53 7.78
N ARG A 28 -10.96 3.15 9.03
CA ARG A 28 -9.96 2.88 10.06
C ARG A 28 -9.89 1.38 10.33
N VAL A 29 -9.21 0.66 9.45
CA VAL A 29 -8.94 -0.76 9.67
C VAL A 29 -8.17 -0.92 10.98
N PRO A 30 -8.52 -1.86 11.89
CA PRO A 30 -7.85 -2.07 13.17
C PRO A 30 -6.35 -2.36 13.02
N ASP A 31 -5.54 -1.86 13.97
CA ASP A 31 -4.08 -1.96 13.94
C ASP A 31 -3.60 -3.41 14.13
N ASP A 32 -4.36 -4.25 14.84
CA ASP A 32 -4.09 -5.66 14.98
C ASP A 32 -4.14 -6.41 13.63
N LEU A 33 -5.10 -6.08 12.76
CA LEU A 33 -5.17 -6.64 11.41
C LEU A 33 -3.99 -6.19 10.54
N LEU A 34 -3.55 -4.93 10.68
CA LEU A 34 -2.36 -4.45 9.97
C LEU A 34 -1.11 -5.20 10.41
N THR A 35 -0.93 -5.38 11.72
CA THR A 35 0.22 -6.11 12.29
C THR A 35 0.23 -7.58 11.83
N ARG A 36 -0.91 -8.25 11.86
CA ARG A 36 -1.03 -9.63 11.39
C ARG A 36 -0.76 -9.77 9.89
N LEU A 37 -1.17 -8.77 9.09
CA LEU A 37 -0.92 -8.74 7.65
C LEU A 37 0.58 -8.68 7.30
N GLU A 38 1.44 -8.14 8.16
CA GLU A 38 2.89 -8.05 7.92
C GLU A 38 3.56 -9.40 7.64
N THR A 39 2.95 -10.49 8.05
CA THR A 39 3.45 -11.86 7.79
C THR A 39 2.93 -12.47 6.49
N ALA A 40 1.92 -11.87 5.87
CA ALA A 40 1.31 -12.37 4.64
C ALA A 40 2.19 -12.12 3.41
N THR A 41 1.97 -12.91 2.38
CA THR A 41 2.56 -12.68 1.05
C THR A 41 1.54 -12.02 0.11
N THR A 42 2.06 -11.35 -0.93
CA THR A 42 1.20 -10.78 -1.98
C THR A 42 0.37 -11.85 -2.69
N GLU A 43 0.89 -13.07 -2.85
CA GLU A 43 0.22 -14.20 -3.47
C GLU A 43 -0.97 -14.69 -2.64
N GLN A 44 -0.81 -14.74 -1.31
CA GLN A 44 -1.90 -15.11 -0.39
C GLN A 44 -3.03 -14.08 -0.44
N ALA A 45 -2.71 -12.80 -0.39
CA ALA A 45 -3.68 -11.71 -0.53
C ALA A 45 -4.35 -11.74 -1.91
N TRP A 46 -3.58 -11.89 -2.98
CA TRP A 46 -4.07 -11.97 -4.35
C TRP A 46 -5.06 -13.12 -4.55
N GLY A 47 -4.78 -14.28 -3.97
CA GLY A 47 -5.67 -15.44 -4.04
C GLY A 47 -7.07 -15.18 -3.48
N VAL A 48 -7.17 -14.44 -2.37
CA VAL A 48 -8.44 -14.01 -1.78
C VAL A 48 -9.12 -12.97 -2.67
N LEU A 49 -8.41 -11.92 -3.03
CA LEU A 49 -8.95 -10.83 -3.83
C LEU A 49 -9.54 -11.31 -5.16
N ARG A 50 -8.85 -12.23 -5.83
CA ARG A 50 -9.32 -12.83 -7.09
C ARG A 50 -10.63 -13.59 -6.95
N LYS A 51 -10.86 -14.31 -5.84
CA LYS A 51 -12.13 -15.01 -5.57
C LYS A 51 -13.32 -14.05 -5.50
N HIS A 52 -13.06 -12.81 -5.08
CA HIS A 52 -14.05 -11.74 -5.00
C HIS A 52 -14.10 -10.84 -6.25
N GLY A 53 -13.39 -11.21 -7.34
CA GLY A 53 -13.41 -10.47 -8.61
C GLY A 53 -12.45 -9.29 -8.69
N TYR A 54 -11.59 -9.08 -7.68
CA TYR A 54 -10.55 -8.04 -7.67
C TYR A 54 -9.30 -8.55 -8.38
N ASN A 55 -9.30 -8.52 -9.71
CA ASN A 55 -8.27 -9.14 -10.54
C ASN A 55 -7.01 -8.26 -10.74
N PHE A 56 -7.09 -6.95 -10.49
CA PHE A 56 -6.08 -5.96 -10.87
C PHE A 56 -5.55 -5.17 -9.66
N GLN A 57 -5.40 -5.79 -8.51
CA GLN A 57 -4.99 -5.08 -7.29
C GLN A 57 -3.49 -5.19 -6.96
N PHE A 58 -2.72 -5.89 -7.77
CA PHE A 58 -1.27 -6.04 -7.61
C PHE A 58 -0.52 -5.22 -8.65
N GLU A 59 0.59 -4.60 -8.22
CA GLU A 59 1.52 -3.91 -9.09
C GLU A 59 2.97 -4.24 -8.70
N GLY A 60 3.77 -4.64 -9.69
CA GLY A 60 5.18 -5.01 -9.55
C GLY A 60 6.15 -3.95 -10.08
N ASN A 61 7.40 -4.38 -10.33
CA ASN A 61 8.45 -3.59 -10.98
C ASN A 61 8.81 -2.28 -10.24
N TRP A 62 8.97 -2.35 -8.93
CA TRP A 62 9.35 -1.21 -8.10
C TRP A 62 10.85 -1.18 -7.81
N LEU A 63 11.43 0.02 -7.85
CA LEU A 63 12.64 0.31 -7.12
C LEU A 63 12.25 0.51 -5.64
N GLN A 64 12.87 -0.26 -4.76
CA GLN A 64 12.62 -0.20 -3.33
C GLN A 64 13.85 0.36 -2.60
N THR A 65 13.65 1.30 -1.69
CA THR A 65 14.75 1.84 -0.90
C THR A 65 15.21 0.85 0.18
N HIS A 66 14.29 0.05 0.72
CA HIS A 66 14.54 -0.93 1.78
C HIS A 66 13.78 -2.24 1.45
N PRO A 67 14.31 -3.08 0.53
CA PRO A 67 13.60 -4.28 0.07
C PRO A 67 13.46 -5.34 1.17
N GLU A 68 14.23 -5.25 2.24
CA GLU A 68 14.14 -6.13 3.41
C GLU A 68 12.93 -5.83 4.31
N LYS A 69 12.24 -4.72 4.09
CA LYS A 69 11.11 -4.28 4.93
C LYS A 69 9.77 -4.57 4.27
N ILE A 70 8.86 -5.12 5.04
CA ILE A 70 7.45 -5.26 4.64
C ILE A 70 6.72 -3.94 4.90
N LEU A 71 5.91 -3.49 3.95
CA LEU A 71 5.08 -2.30 4.05
C LEU A 71 3.64 -2.70 4.28
N VAL A 72 3.03 -2.24 5.37
CA VAL A 72 1.59 -2.37 5.63
C VAL A 72 1.07 -1.05 6.17
N GLY A 73 -0.12 -0.63 5.76
CA GLY A 73 -0.80 0.54 6.29
C GLY A 73 -2.03 0.93 5.48
N ARG A 74 -2.67 2.02 5.88
CA ARG A 74 -3.90 2.55 5.27
C ARG A 74 -3.54 3.59 4.21
N CYS A 75 -4.11 3.50 3.02
CA CYS A 75 -3.78 4.39 1.92
C CYS A 75 -4.35 5.80 2.12
N VAL A 76 -3.46 6.79 2.05
CA VAL A 76 -3.80 8.18 1.70
C VAL A 76 -3.43 8.36 0.24
N THR A 77 -4.41 8.54 -0.61
CA THR A 77 -4.21 8.63 -2.05
C THR A 77 -4.04 10.07 -2.52
N ALA A 78 -3.14 10.30 -3.45
CA ALA A 78 -3.00 11.58 -4.15
C ALA A 78 -2.71 11.36 -5.63
N MET A 79 -3.25 12.24 -6.46
CA MET A 79 -3.01 12.21 -7.90
C MET A 79 -2.44 13.54 -8.36
N MET A 80 -1.42 13.48 -9.21
CA MET A 80 -0.89 14.61 -9.94
C MET A 80 -1.22 14.46 -11.43
N LEU A 81 -1.52 15.56 -12.09
CA LEU A 81 -1.75 15.64 -13.53
C LEU A 81 -0.63 16.43 -14.20
N PRO A 82 -0.37 16.25 -15.50
CA PRO A 82 0.49 17.13 -16.26
C PRO A 82 0.05 18.59 -16.13
N PHE A 83 1.03 19.49 -16.06
CA PHE A 83 0.80 20.92 -15.86
C PHE A 83 -0.12 21.50 -16.96
N ARG A 84 -1.14 22.20 -16.50
CA ARG A 84 -2.04 23.01 -17.34
C ARG A 84 -2.26 24.35 -16.63
N PRO A 85 -1.91 25.49 -17.24
CA PRO A 85 -1.83 26.79 -16.54
C PRO A 85 -3.11 27.22 -15.84
N ASP A 86 -4.26 27.13 -16.51
CA ASP A 86 -5.57 27.53 -15.95
C ASP A 86 -5.94 26.67 -14.74
N TYR A 87 -5.77 25.35 -14.82
CA TYR A 87 -6.03 24.44 -13.73
C TYR A 87 -5.02 24.59 -12.59
N HIS A 88 -3.74 24.75 -12.93
CA HIS A 88 -2.68 24.96 -11.93
C HIS A 88 -2.94 26.21 -11.09
N ASN A 89 -3.29 27.32 -11.74
CA ASN A 89 -3.60 28.57 -11.06
C ASN A 89 -4.81 28.41 -10.12
N LEU A 90 -5.87 27.75 -10.56
CA LEU A 90 -7.04 27.47 -9.73
C LEU A 90 -6.68 26.66 -8.48
N VAL A 91 -5.87 25.58 -8.64
CA VAL A 91 -5.42 24.76 -7.51
C VAL A 91 -4.54 25.56 -6.56
N GLN A 92 -3.63 26.38 -7.09
CA GLN A 92 -2.73 27.21 -6.30
C GLN A 92 -3.49 28.26 -5.50
N GLU A 93 -4.43 28.97 -6.14
CA GLU A 93 -5.29 29.95 -5.47
C GLU A 93 -6.15 29.31 -4.37
N THR A 94 -6.70 28.12 -4.65
CA THR A 94 -7.47 27.35 -3.66
C THR A 94 -6.58 26.98 -2.47
N GLY A 95 -5.38 26.44 -2.72
CA GLY A 95 -4.45 26.06 -1.65
C GLY A 95 -4.03 27.23 -0.77
N VAL A 96 -3.74 28.38 -1.38
CA VAL A 96 -3.44 29.61 -0.64
C VAL A 96 -4.64 30.08 0.21
N SER A 97 -5.85 30.03 -0.35
CA SER A 97 -7.08 30.35 0.38
C SER A 97 -7.33 29.41 1.56
N ASP A 98 -6.97 28.14 1.42
CA ASP A 98 -7.04 27.11 2.49
C ASP A 98 -5.90 27.24 3.51
N GLY A 99 -4.98 28.22 3.36
CA GLY A 99 -3.84 28.44 4.25
C GLY A 99 -2.71 27.42 4.08
N ARG A 100 -2.65 26.70 2.97
CA ARG A 100 -1.61 25.70 2.70
C ARG A 100 -0.27 26.37 2.42
N ILE A 101 0.83 25.75 2.88
CA ILE A 101 2.18 26.30 2.79
C ILE A 101 3.04 25.36 1.94
N GLY A 102 3.97 25.91 1.17
CA GLY A 102 4.93 25.14 0.36
C GLY A 102 4.38 24.65 -0.97
N GLY A 103 4.98 23.61 -1.50
CA GLY A 103 4.56 22.98 -2.75
C GLY A 103 3.37 22.04 -2.58
N GLN A 104 2.70 21.75 -3.68
CA GLN A 104 1.51 20.88 -3.67
C GLN A 104 1.79 19.46 -3.16
N ASN A 105 3.01 18.95 -3.31
CA ASN A 105 3.44 17.69 -2.69
C ASN A 105 3.54 17.79 -1.15
N SER A 106 3.96 18.93 -0.60
CA SER A 106 3.94 19.16 0.85
C SER A 106 2.51 19.17 1.39
N TRP A 107 1.56 19.74 0.66
CA TRP A 107 0.14 19.77 1.05
C TRP A 107 -0.46 18.36 1.25
N VAL A 108 0.02 17.40 0.45
CA VAL A 108 -0.38 15.99 0.60
C VAL A 108 0.22 15.40 1.88
N ILE A 109 1.51 15.63 2.11
CA ILE A 109 2.24 15.10 3.27
C ILE A 109 1.66 15.64 4.58
N ASP A 110 1.24 16.90 4.61
CA ASP A 110 0.64 17.54 5.78
C ASP A 110 -0.70 16.90 6.21
N THR A 111 -1.33 16.07 5.36
CA THR A 111 -2.57 15.35 5.70
C THR A 111 -2.36 14.01 6.37
N LEU A 112 -1.11 13.52 6.41
CA LEU A 112 -0.79 12.18 6.89
C LEU A 112 -0.86 12.09 8.42
N VAL A 113 -1.33 10.95 8.91
CA VAL A 113 -1.33 10.58 10.32
C VAL A 113 -0.64 9.23 10.53
N GLU A 114 -0.47 8.81 11.79
CA GLU A 114 0.18 7.55 12.14
C GLU A 114 -0.49 6.36 11.43
N ASP A 115 0.34 5.44 10.94
CA ASP A 115 -0.03 4.24 10.18
C ASP A 115 -0.65 4.50 8.79
N ASP A 116 -0.64 5.74 8.30
CA ASP A 116 -0.93 6.03 6.91
C ASP A 116 0.22 5.59 5.99
N VAL A 117 -0.12 5.12 4.82
CA VAL A 117 0.81 4.94 3.68
C VAL A 117 0.40 5.92 2.60
N LEU A 118 1.31 6.82 2.26
CA LEU A 118 1.12 7.73 1.15
C LEU A 118 1.20 6.96 -0.18
N VAL A 119 0.17 7.06 -1.01
CA VAL A 119 0.11 6.44 -2.34
C VAL A 119 -0.13 7.51 -3.39
N VAL A 120 0.84 7.72 -4.27
CA VAL A 120 0.82 8.81 -5.26
C VAL A 120 0.79 8.25 -6.68
N ASP A 121 -0.25 8.62 -7.43
CA ASP A 121 -0.28 8.49 -8.89
C ASP A 121 0.31 9.77 -9.51
N LEU A 122 1.49 9.65 -10.08
CA LEU A 122 2.13 10.69 -10.88
C LEU A 122 2.54 10.12 -12.25
N PHE A 123 1.68 9.30 -12.81
CA PHE A 123 1.75 8.69 -14.15
C PHE A 123 3.13 8.14 -14.53
N GLY A 124 3.88 7.61 -13.58
CA GLY A 124 5.21 7.01 -13.81
C GLY A 124 6.32 8.02 -14.11
N LYS A 125 6.09 9.34 -13.94
CA LYS A 125 7.05 10.40 -14.26
C LYS A 125 8.25 10.33 -13.33
N ILE A 126 9.46 10.14 -13.87
CA ILE A 126 10.72 10.09 -13.12
C ILE A 126 11.43 11.44 -13.17
N LYS A 127 11.90 11.85 -14.35
CA LYS A 127 12.51 13.18 -14.54
C LYS A 127 11.48 14.28 -14.33
N ASN A 128 11.81 15.30 -13.54
CA ASN A 128 10.87 16.33 -13.10
C ASN A 128 9.62 15.78 -12.37
N GLY A 129 9.67 14.51 -11.96
CA GLY A 129 8.59 13.80 -11.28
C GLY A 129 9.00 13.27 -9.90
N THR A 130 10.09 13.77 -9.32
CA THR A 130 10.55 13.33 -8.01
C THR A 130 9.68 13.95 -6.91
N PHE A 131 8.69 13.17 -6.46
CA PHE A 131 7.68 13.64 -5.51
C PHE A 131 8.32 14.03 -4.17
N VAL A 132 9.33 13.29 -3.73
CA VAL A 132 10.08 13.55 -2.49
C VAL A 132 11.60 13.51 -2.71
N GLY A 133 12.32 14.27 -1.87
CA GLY A 133 13.70 14.07 -1.50
C GLY A 133 13.80 13.65 -0.04
N ASP A 134 14.98 13.71 0.57
CA ASP A 134 15.25 13.27 1.94
C ASP A 134 14.45 14.06 3.01
N ASN A 135 14.32 15.38 2.86
CA ASN A 135 13.54 16.20 3.79
C ASN A 135 12.05 15.79 3.85
N LEU A 136 11.39 15.65 2.69
CA LEU A 136 9.98 15.28 2.65
C LEU A 136 9.79 13.80 3.02
N SER A 137 10.75 12.94 2.73
CA SER A 137 10.76 11.55 3.18
C SER A 137 10.89 11.47 4.71
N THR A 138 11.70 12.34 5.32
CA THR A 138 11.80 12.49 6.78
C THR A 138 10.46 12.94 7.38
N ALA A 139 9.76 13.88 6.73
CA ALA A 139 8.44 14.32 7.17
C ALA A 139 7.42 13.17 7.11
N ILE A 140 7.37 12.39 6.01
CA ILE A 140 6.52 11.20 5.91
C ILE A 140 6.82 10.23 7.04
N GLN A 141 8.10 9.92 7.30
CA GLN A 141 8.49 9.03 8.39
C GLN A 141 8.02 9.55 9.75
N SER A 142 8.18 10.85 10.03
CA SER A 142 7.81 11.42 11.32
C SER A 142 6.30 11.40 11.56
N HIS A 143 5.50 11.63 10.53
CA HIS A 143 4.04 11.64 10.62
C HIS A 143 3.46 10.22 10.72
N THR A 144 3.95 9.30 9.89
CA THR A 144 3.30 8.00 9.69
C THR A 144 3.97 6.85 10.41
N LYS A 145 5.27 6.98 10.72
CA LYS A 145 6.16 5.86 11.09
C LYS A 145 6.11 4.71 10.07
N ARG A 146 5.64 5.00 8.85
CA ARG A 146 5.41 4.05 7.77
C ARG A 146 6.11 4.51 6.49
N ARG A 147 5.57 4.23 5.37
CA ARG A 147 6.23 4.17 4.09
C ARG A 147 5.38 4.83 3.01
N ALA A 148 5.91 4.94 1.80
CA ALA A 148 5.16 5.50 0.69
C ALA A 148 5.31 4.65 -0.58
N ILE A 149 4.27 4.69 -1.42
CA ILE A 149 4.23 4.13 -2.75
C ILE A 149 4.07 5.29 -3.72
N LEU A 150 5.09 5.51 -4.52
CA LEU A 150 5.21 6.66 -5.39
C LEU A 150 5.30 6.17 -6.84
N ASP A 151 4.20 6.22 -7.58
CA ASP A 151 4.21 5.90 -9.02
C ASP A 151 4.91 7.01 -9.81
N CYS A 152 6.16 7.28 -9.40
CA CYS A 152 7.02 8.35 -9.91
C CYS A 152 8.46 8.19 -9.44
N GLY A 153 9.28 9.23 -9.69
CA GLY A 153 10.66 9.30 -9.20
C GLY A 153 10.79 9.79 -7.74
N ILE A 154 11.96 9.55 -7.19
CA ILE A 154 12.47 10.16 -5.96
C ILE A 154 13.85 10.77 -6.24
N ARG A 155 14.30 11.70 -5.38
CA ARG A 155 15.67 12.22 -5.39
C ARG A 155 16.33 12.00 -4.02
N ASP A 156 17.59 12.40 -3.88
CA ASP A 156 18.35 12.28 -2.63
C ASP A 156 18.35 10.85 -2.06
N TYR A 157 18.51 9.87 -2.96
CA TYR A 157 18.34 8.43 -2.67
C TYR A 157 19.21 7.95 -1.50
N GLN A 158 20.46 8.46 -1.38
CA GLN A 158 21.36 8.11 -0.29
C GLN A 158 20.77 8.54 1.07
N GLY A 159 20.29 9.80 1.17
CA GLY A 159 19.67 10.29 2.40
C GLY A 159 18.37 9.55 2.76
N ILE A 160 17.56 9.17 1.76
CA ILE A 160 16.37 8.35 2.00
C ILE A 160 16.75 6.94 2.52
N ARG A 161 17.85 6.36 2.06
CA ARG A 161 18.35 5.07 2.56
C ARG A 161 18.81 5.10 4.01
N GLU A 162 19.10 6.25 4.56
CA GLU A 162 19.45 6.44 5.98
C GLU A 162 18.23 6.47 6.91
N LEU A 163 17.03 6.57 6.36
CA LEU A 163 15.77 6.56 7.13
C LEU A 163 15.41 5.14 7.56
N THR A 164 15.77 4.77 8.79
CA THR A 164 15.68 3.39 9.28
C THR A 164 14.27 2.88 9.50
N GLU A 165 13.29 3.77 9.73
CA GLU A 165 11.89 3.38 9.98
C GLU A 165 11.04 3.34 8.71
N SER A 166 11.54 3.86 7.59
CA SER A 166 10.78 4.02 6.35
C SER A 166 11.25 3.11 5.23
N ALA A 167 10.35 2.79 4.30
CA ALA A 167 10.69 2.21 3.00
C ALA A 167 9.80 2.83 1.91
N PHE A 168 10.40 3.15 0.79
CA PHE A 168 9.72 3.75 -0.34
C PHE A 168 9.75 2.81 -1.53
N PHE A 169 8.60 2.66 -2.16
CA PHE A 169 8.44 2.05 -3.47
C PHE A 169 8.32 3.17 -4.49
N CYS A 170 9.18 3.20 -5.51
CA CYS A 170 9.17 4.23 -6.54
C CYS A 170 9.51 3.66 -7.91
N ARG A 171 9.37 4.46 -8.98
CA ARG A 171 9.69 4.02 -10.35
C ARG A 171 11.13 4.28 -10.74
N GLY A 172 11.83 5.15 -10.03
CA GLY A 172 13.22 5.45 -10.32
C GLY A 172 13.76 6.62 -9.52
N VAL A 173 15.01 6.99 -9.82
CA VAL A 173 15.72 8.09 -9.17
C VAL A 173 16.14 9.11 -10.22
N ASP A 174 15.96 10.39 -9.93
CA ASP A 174 16.42 11.49 -10.78
C ASP A 174 16.80 12.68 -9.89
N PRO A 175 17.85 13.47 -10.21
CA PRO A 175 18.25 14.60 -9.38
C PRO A 175 17.36 15.84 -9.52
N THR A 176 16.42 15.85 -10.49
CA THR A 176 15.52 17.00 -10.69
C THR A 176 14.50 17.13 -9.57
N ALA A 177 14.05 18.34 -9.29
CA ALA A 177 12.88 18.57 -8.45
C ALA A 177 11.59 18.23 -9.20
N ILE A 178 10.48 18.10 -8.45
CA ILE A 178 9.14 17.97 -9.04
C ILE A 178 8.81 19.25 -9.81
N ALA A 179 8.38 19.09 -11.07
CA ALA A 179 8.00 20.20 -11.95
C ALA A 179 6.99 19.75 -13.02
N ASP A 180 6.33 20.72 -13.64
CA ASP A 180 5.39 20.52 -14.74
C ASP A 180 4.23 19.57 -14.40
N VAL A 181 3.74 19.64 -13.16
CA VAL A 181 2.60 18.86 -12.66
C VAL A 181 1.71 19.71 -11.76
N THR A 182 0.49 19.25 -11.57
CA THR A 182 -0.52 19.90 -10.72
C THR A 182 -1.29 18.84 -9.93
N LEU A 183 -1.52 19.11 -8.65
CA LEU A 183 -2.30 18.23 -7.77
C LEU A 183 -3.77 18.20 -8.24
N ALA A 184 -4.25 17.00 -8.57
CA ALA A 184 -5.65 16.78 -8.94
C ALA A 184 -6.54 16.64 -7.72
N GLY A 185 -6.04 16.02 -6.68
CA GLY A 185 -6.75 15.86 -5.41
C GLY A 185 -6.04 14.91 -4.44
N ILE A 186 -6.50 14.98 -3.20
CA ILE A 186 -6.09 14.13 -2.08
C ILE A 186 -7.30 13.31 -1.66
N ASN A 187 -7.09 12.05 -1.29
CA ASN A 187 -8.14 11.11 -0.92
C ASN A 187 -9.19 10.93 -2.04
N ILE A 188 -8.74 10.87 -3.28
CA ILE A 188 -9.54 10.53 -4.46
C ILE A 188 -9.18 9.13 -4.94
N PRO A 189 -10.04 8.45 -5.71
CA PRO A 189 -9.64 7.22 -6.43
C PRO A 189 -8.47 7.51 -7.35
N ILE A 190 -7.45 6.66 -7.31
CA ILE A 190 -6.26 6.78 -8.15
C ILE A 190 -5.94 5.47 -8.85
N ARG A 191 -5.01 5.52 -9.80
CA ARG A 191 -4.48 4.34 -10.48
C ARG A 191 -3.00 4.15 -10.13
N ILE A 192 -2.63 2.93 -9.73
CA ILE A 192 -1.23 2.51 -9.57
C ILE A 192 -1.01 1.31 -10.50
N GLY A 193 -0.31 1.53 -11.61
CA GLY A 193 -0.23 0.54 -12.67
C GLY A 193 -1.61 0.18 -13.21
N GLU A 194 -2.03 -1.08 -13.03
CA GLU A 194 -3.38 -1.54 -13.36
C GLU A 194 -4.35 -1.49 -12.17
N ALA A 195 -3.85 -1.29 -10.95
CA ALA A 195 -4.68 -1.30 -9.75
C ALA A 195 -5.47 0.01 -9.59
N THR A 196 -6.74 -0.11 -9.21
CA THR A 196 -7.54 0.99 -8.68
C THR A 196 -7.39 1.03 -7.17
N VAL A 197 -6.97 2.17 -6.63
CA VAL A 197 -6.74 2.36 -5.19
C VAL A 197 -7.72 3.40 -4.66
N LEU A 198 -8.46 3.04 -3.63
CA LEU A 198 -9.35 3.95 -2.92
C LEU A 198 -8.71 4.43 -1.61
N PRO A 199 -9.08 5.65 -1.15
CA PRO A 199 -8.65 6.14 0.16
C PRO A 199 -9.09 5.17 1.28
N GLY A 200 -8.13 4.77 2.12
CA GLY A 200 -8.39 3.84 3.21
C GLY A 200 -8.30 2.35 2.85
N ASP A 201 -8.01 2.00 1.58
CA ASP A 201 -7.56 0.64 1.26
C ASP A 201 -6.33 0.30 2.11
N VAL A 202 -6.17 -0.96 2.45
CA VAL A 202 -4.94 -1.45 3.08
C VAL A 202 -3.96 -1.87 2.00
N VAL A 203 -2.72 -1.45 2.13
CA VAL A 203 -1.67 -1.92 1.22
C VAL A 203 -0.72 -2.87 1.94
N LEU A 204 -0.34 -3.93 1.24
CA LEU A 204 0.78 -4.82 1.57
C LEU A 204 1.84 -4.67 0.49
N GLY A 205 3.02 -4.18 0.88
CA GLY A 205 4.20 -4.08 0.03
C GLY A 205 5.28 -5.06 0.49
N THR A 206 5.74 -5.90 -0.44
CA THR A 206 6.76 -6.93 -0.24
C THR A 206 7.89 -6.76 -1.26
N PRO A 207 8.98 -7.52 -1.19
CA PRO A 207 10.00 -7.49 -2.24
C PRO A 207 9.47 -7.76 -3.66
N THR A 208 8.34 -8.46 -3.81
CA THR A 208 7.75 -8.79 -5.12
C THR A 208 6.91 -7.65 -5.71
N GLY A 209 6.38 -6.76 -4.88
CA GLY A 209 5.53 -5.64 -5.30
C GLY A 209 4.54 -5.21 -4.23
N VAL A 210 3.52 -4.50 -4.65
CA VAL A 210 2.47 -3.98 -3.77
C VAL A 210 1.10 -4.54 -4.17
N ILE A 211 0.26 -4.81 -3.18
CA ILE A 211 -1.13 -5.22 -3.39
C ILE A 211 -2.05 -4.37 -2.52
N PHE A 212 -3.16 -3.90 -3.11
CA PHE A 212 -4.14 -3.05 -2.45
C PHE A 212 -5.38 -3.85 -2.08
N ILE A 213 -5.74 -3.84 -0.81
CA ILE A 213 -6.77 -4.69 -0.22
C ILE A 213 -7.93 -3.81 0.26
N PRO A 214 -9.13 -3.95 -0.32
CA PRO A 214 -10.31 -3.26 0.17
C PRO A 214 -10.59 -3.57 1.65
N PRO A 215 -10.97 -2.59 2.48
CA PRO A 215 -11.16 -2.77 3.93
C PRO A 215 -12.06 -3.95 4.31
N HIS A 216 -13.13 -4.21 3.55
CA HIS A 216 -14.06 -5.28 3.84
C HIS A 216 -13.53 -6.70 3.57
N LEU A 217 -12.37 -6.84 2.91
CA LEU A 217 -11.73 -8.13 2.64
C LEU A 217 -10.50 -8.39 3.51
N ILE A 218 -10.05 -7.40 4.30
CA ILE A 218 -8.78 -7.51 5.03
C ILE A 218 -8.79 -8.66 6.05
N GLN A 219 -9.89 -8.88 6.75
CA GLN A 219 -9.99 -9.95 7.72
C GLN A 219 -9.87 -11.32 7.05
N GLU A 220 -10.58 -11.54 5.93
CA GLU A 220 -10.48 -12.79 5.17
C GLU A 220 -9.06 -13.00 4.63
N VAL A 221 -8.41 -11.95 4.17
CA VAL A 221 -7.01 -12.01 3.70
C VAL A 221 -6.08 -12.44 4.81
N VAL A 222 -6.15 -11.82 5.99
CA VAL A 222 -5.31 -12.14 7.14
C VAL A 222 -5.53 -13.58 7.59
N GLU A 223 -6.77 -13.97 7.85
CA GLU A 223 -7.12 -15.33 8.31
C GLU A 223 -6.70 -16.41 7.30
N THR A 224 -6.91 -16.14 6.00
CA THR A 224 -6.48 -17.06 4.94
C THR A 224 -4.96 -17.20 4.88
N ALA A 225 -4.24 -16.08 4.98
CA ALA A 225 -2.78 -16.08 4.97
C ALA A 225 -2.21 -16.86 6.15
N GLU A 226 -2.70 -16.65 7.36
CA GLU A 226 -2.30 -17.39 8.56
C GLU A 226 -2.52 -18.92 8.41
N ASN A 227 -3.68 -19.31 7.88
CA ASN A 227 -3.98 -20.71 7.64
C ASN A 227 -3.06 -21.34 6.59
N ILE A 228 -2.80 -20.62 5.49
CA ILE A 228 -1.87 -21.09 4.45
C ILE A 228 -0.45 -21.23 5.01
N GLN A 229 0.00 -20.26 5.81
CA GLN A 229 1.34 -20.31 6.42
C GLN A 229 1.53 -21.54 7.31
N LEU A 230 0.55 -21.90 8.13
CA LEU A 230 0.61 -23.10 8.95
C LEU A 230 0.70 -24.38 8.11
N ARG A 231 -0.10 -24.46 7.03
CA ARG A 231 -0.02 -25.57 6.07
C ARG A 231 1.34 -25.62 5.38
N ASP A 232 1.87 -24.47 4.96
CA ASP A 232 3.18 -24.35 4.32
C ASP A 232 4.32 -24.81 5.23
N ILE A 233 4.29 -24.43 6.52
CA ILE A 233 5.29 -24.85 7.49
C ILE A 233 5.28 -26.38 7.62
N PHE A 234 4.11 -27.00 7.79
CA PHE A 234 3.97 -28.44 7.87
C PHE A 234 4.39 -29.13 6.56
N GLY A 235 3.95 -28.61 5.42
CA GLY A 235 4.28 -29.16 4.10
C GLY A 235 5.78 -29.12 3.82
N LYS A 236 6.42 -27.96 3.99
CA LYS A 236 7.86 -27.74 3.80
C LYS A 236 8.69 -28.65 4.73
N TYR A 237 8.30 -28.74 6.00
CA TYR A 237 8.94 -29.66 6.94
C TYR A 237 8.81 -31.13 6.45
N SER A 238 7.61 -31.56 6.09
CA SER A 238 7.35 -32.92 5.64
C SER A 238 8.13 -33.29 4.35
N LEU A 239 8.27 -32.34 3.44
CA LEU A 239 9.11 -32.49 2.25
C LEU A 239 10.60 -32.59 2.61
N SER A 240 11.07 -31.73 3.53
CA SER A 240 12.50 -31.66 3.89
C SER A 240 13.00 -32.95 4.55
N VAL A 241 12.13 -33.68 5.27
CA VAL A 241 12.47 -34.95 5.90
C VAL A 241 12.09 -36.17 5.05
N GLY A 242 11.60 -35.96 3.83
CA GLY A 242 11.19 -37.03 2.91
C GLY A 242 9.98 -37.85 3.38
N LYS A 243 9.11 -37.27 4.24
CA LYS A 243 7.92 -37.94 4.76
C LYS A 243 6.83 -38.08 3.69
N TYR A 244 6.69 -37.09 2.84
CA TYR A 244 5.73 -37.04 1.74
C TYR A 244 6.44 -36.55 0.46
N THR A 245 5.88 -36.91 -0.68
CA THR A 245 6.38 -36.47 -2.00
C THR A 245 5.86 -35.07 -2.37
N PRO A 246 6.52 -34.36 -3.30
CA PRO A 246 6.00 -33.09 -3.83
C PRO A 246 4.58 -33.20 -4.39
N GLY A 247 4.27 -34.30 -5.10
CA GLY A 247 2.94 -34.53 -5.67
C GLY A 247 1.84 -34.80 -4.63
N GLU A 248 2.21 -35.16 -3.40
CA GLU A 248 1.24 -35.32 -2.29
C GLU A 248 1.02 -33.99 -1.54
N ILE A 249 2.05 -33.13 -1.47
CA ILE A 249 2.00 -31.87 -0.70
C ILE A 249 1.55 -30.70 -1.56
N ASP A 250 2.04 -30.57 -2.80
CA ASP A 250 1.75 -29.43 -3.70
C ASP A 250 0.41 -29.64 -4.45
N VAL A 251 -0.64 -29.79 -3.66
CA VAL A 251 -2.04 -29.97 -4.15
C VAL A 251 -3.00 -29.09 -3.36
N PRO A 252 -4.09 -28.62 -3.97
CA PRO A 252 -5.08 -27.76 -3.31
C PRO A 252 -5.72 -28.41 -2.07
N THR A 253 -5.92 -29.72 -2.09
CA THR A 253 -6.52 -30.49 -1.00
C THR A 253 -5.68 -31.70 -0.69
N TRP A 254 -5.21 -31.83 0.54
CA TRP A 254 -4.41 -32.97 0.95
C TRP A 254 -5.28 -34.23 1.12
N PRO A 255 -4.73 -35.42 0.80
CA PRO A 255 -5.33 -36.69 1.16
C PRO A 255 -5.58 -36.77 2.70
N GLN A 256 -6.60 -37.56 3.09
CA GLN A 256 -7.08 -37.65 4.47
C GLN A 256 -5.96 -38.00 5.47
N HIS A 257 -5.00 -38.85 5.11
CA HIS A 257 -3.88 -39.26 5.98
C HIS A 257 -2.90 -38.11 6.21
N ILE A 258 -2.68 -37.22 5.25
CA ILE A 258 -1.84 -36.03 5.40
C ILE A 258 -2.57 -34.97 6.21
N GLU A 259 -3.85 -34.75 5.91
CA GLU A 259 -4.68 -33.80 6.66
C GLU A 259 -4.76 -34.22 8.14
N GLY A 260 -4.96 -35.51 8.42
CA GLY A 260 -4.95 -36.04 9.81
C GLY A 260 -3.61 -35.80 10.50
N ALA A 261 -2.48 -36.04 9.82
CA ALA A 261 -1.15 -35.77 10.35
C ALA A 261 -0.92 -34.27 10.61
N TYR A 262 -1.44 -33.39 9.77
CA TYR A 262 -1.41 -31.95 9.97
C TYR A 262 -2.22 -31.53 11.19
N GLN A 263 -3.43 -32.06 11.38
CA GLN A 263 -4.26 -31.76 12.55
C GLN A 263 -3.59 -32.19 13.87
N GLU A 264 -2.91 -33.36 13.88
CA GLU A 264 -2.13 -33.78 15.05
C GLU A 264 -0.92 -32.88 15.29
N TRP A 265 -0.25 -32.44 14.23
CA TRP A 265 0.87 -31.51 14.33
C TRP A 265 0.43 -30.15 14.90
N LEU A 266 -0.74 -29.63 14.52
CA LEU A 266 -1.29 -28.39 15.07
C LEU A 266 -1.48 -28.44 16.59
N LYS A 267 -1.85 -29.61 17.17
CA LYS A 267 -2.03 -29.76 18.62
C LYS A 267 -0.73 -29.64 19.41
N THR A 268 0.41 -29.71 18.74
CA THR A 268 1.74 -29.63 19.39
C THR A 268 2.33 -28.22 19.34
N ARG A 269 1.60 -27.26 18.78
CA ARG A 269 1.98 -25.85 18.62
C ARG A 269 1.16 -24.97 19.55
#